data_433977abeb383a3cde24b895c757c511
#
_entry.id   433977abeb383a3cde24b895c757c511
#
_cell.length_a   1.000
_cell.length_b   1.000
_cell.length_c   1.000
_cell.angle_alpha   90.00
_cell.angle_beta   90.00
_cell.angle_gamma   90.00
#
_symmetry.space_group_name_H-M   'P 1'
#
loop_
_entity.id
_entity.type
_entity.pdbx_description
1 polymer ?
#
loop_
_entity_poly.entity_id
_entity_poly.type
_entity_poly.pdbx_seq_one_letter_code
_entity_poly.pdbx_strand_id
1 'polypeptide(L)'
;QAQAESAGMPDAKMPEVIVSDDQAPALYNQPELCGEIKRICEAAIGPEQVLVREPVMGAEDFAEYGRTKEKVPICMFWLGTQDPAKVATADAEGASLPSLHSPYFLPVAEPTIRTGVTAMSAAVEGVMKRK
;
A
#
# COMPACT_ATOMS: atom_id res chain seq x y z
N GLN A 1 -23.10 20.11 7.27
CA GLN A 1 -23.91 21.30 7.65
C GLN A 1 -25.26 20.87 8.19
N ALA A 2 -26.07 20.09 7.45
CA ALA A 2 -27.43 19.69 7.86
C ALA A 2 -27.52 19.05 9.26
N GLN A 3 -26.53 18.27 9.68
CA GLN A 3 -26.49 17.70 11.04
C GLN A 3 -26.27 18.76 12.12
N ALA A 4 -25.45 19.76 11.84
CA ALA A 4 -25.22 20.87 12.76
C ALA A 4 -26.47 21.74 12.90
N GLU A 5 -27.18 22.01 11.79
CA GLU A 5 -28.46 22.72 11.76
C GLU A 5 -29.51 21.95 12.59
N SER A 6 -29.64 20.64 12.35
CA SER A 6 -30.58 19.78 13.10
C SER A 6 -30.27 19.73 14.60
N ALA A 7 -29.01 19.89 14.98
CA ALA A 7 -28.56 19.95 16.38
C ALA A 7 -28.72 21.36 16.99
N GLY A 8 -29.28 22.34 16.26
CA GLY A 8 -29.47 23.69 16.76
C GLY A 8 -28.17 24.51 16.93
N MET A 9 -27.15 24.22 16.13
CA MET A 9 -25.89 24.94 16.19
C MET A 9 -26.11 26.38 15.78
N PRO A 10 -25.63 27.39 16.55
CA PRO A 10 -25.74 28.78 16.17
C PRO A 10 -24.96 29.07 14.87
N ASP A 11 -25.49 29.97 14.02
CA ASP A 11 -24.89 30.31 12.72
C ASP A 11 -23.40 30.67 12.80
N ALA A 12 -23.01 31.43 13.85
CA ALA A 12 -21.63 31.84 14.09
C ALA A 12 -20.68 30.67 14.43
N LYS A 13 -21.21 29.45 14.67
CA LYS A 13 -20.45 28.23 15.02
C LYS A 13 -20.72 27.11 14.02
N MET A 14 -21.41 27.41 12.93
CA MET A 14 -21.63 26.41 11.89
C MET A 14 -20.29 25.90 11.31
N PRO A 15 -20.17 24.61 11.00
CA PRO A 15 -18.96 24.08 10.38
C PRO A 15 -18.78 24.66 8.97
N GLU A 16 -17.59 25.16 8.70
CA GLU A 16 -17.17 25.50 7.34
C GLU A 16 -16.61 24.23 6.69
N VAL A 17 -17.12 23.90 5.51
CA VAL A 17 -16.64 22.76 4.72
C VAL A 17 -15.86 23.30 3.54
N ILE A 18 -14.54 23.11 3.59
CA ILE A 18 -13.64 23.47 2.51
C ILE A 18 -13.26 22.18 1.79
N VAL A 19 -13.54 22.12 0.50
CA VAL A 19 -13.11 21.02 -0.37
C VAL A 19 -11.86 21.50 -1.10
N SER A 20 -10.74 20.85 -0.84
CA SER A 20 -9.50 21.12 -1.57
C SER A 20 -9.55 20.50 -2.97
N ASP A 21 -8.90 21.15 -3.93
CA ASP A 21 -8.67 20.59 -5.25
C ASP A 21 -7.56 19.51 -5.23
N ASP A 22 -6.75 19.49 -4.17
CA ASP A 22 -5.75 18.44 -3.94
C ASP A 22 -6.44 17.13 -3.56
N GLN A 23 -6.32 16.15 -4.45
CA GLN A 23 -6.90 14.82 -4.27
C GLN A 23 -5.81 13.77 -4.48
N ALA A 24 -5.68 12.86 -3.52
CA ALA A 24 -4.92 11.64 -3.74
C ALA A 24 -5.84 10.60 -4.41
N PRO A 25 -5.56 10.19 -5.65
CA PRO A 25 -6.41 9.23 -6.36
C PRO A 25 -6.28 7.83 -5.81
N ALA A 26 -7.27 6.99 -6.09
CA ALA A 26 -7.15 5.57 -5.83
C ALA A 26 -6.03 4.97 -6.71
N LEU A 27 -5.15 4.20 -6.09
CA LEU A 27 -4.13 3.46 -6.82
C LEU A 27 -4.75 2.20 -7.43
N TYR A 28 -4.56 2.02 -8.73
CA TYR A 28 -4.98 0.83 -9.44
C TYR A 28 -3.77 0.18 -10.11
N ASN A 29 -3.35 -0.94 -9.58
CA ASN A 29 -2.27 -1.74 -10.13
C ASN A 29 -2.70 -2.35 -11.47
N GLN A 30 -1.87 -2.20 -12.51
CA GLN A 30 -2.16 -2.75 -13.83
C GLN A 30 -2.01 -4.29 -13.78
N PRO A 31 -3.06 -5.08 -14.10
CA PRO A 31 -3.11 -6.51 -13.81
C PRO A 31 -2.00 -7.34 -14.46
N GLU A 32 -1.70 -7.07 -15.75
CA GLU A 32 -0.68 -7.82 -16.50
C GLU A 32 0.72 -7.57 -15.93
N LEU A 33 1.05 -6.29 -15.62
CA LEU A 33 2.32 -5.93 -15.00
C LEU A 33 2.44 -6.54 -13.60
N CYS A 34 1.38 -6.48 -12.80
CA CYS A 34 1.37 -7.09 -11.47
C CYS A 34 1.53 -8.61 -11.52
N GLY A 35 0.85 -9.26 -12.46
CA GLY A 35 0.98 -10.71 -12.65
C GLY A 35 2.40 -11.12 -13.06
N GLU A 36 3.08 -10.29 -13.83
CA GLU A 36 4.48 -10.52 -14.19
C GLU A 36 5.42 -10.28 -13.02
N ILE A 37 5.32 -9.15 -12.33
CA ILE A 37 6.14 -8.83 -11.16
C ILE A 37 5.95 -9.90 -10.08
N LYS A 38 4.71 -10.35 -9.86
CA LYS A 38 4.43 -11.47 -8.95
C LYS A 38 5.27 -12.71 -9.29
N ARG A 39 5.24 -13.17 -10.54
CA ARG A 39 6.02 -14.35 -10.97
C ARG A 39 7.53 -14.15 -10.83
N ILE A 40 8.01 -12.94 -11.11
CA ILE A 40 9.43 -12.59 -10.95
C ILE A 40 9.81 -12.65 -9.46
N CYS A 41 9.01 -12.07 -8.59
CA CYS A 41 9.25 -12.11 -7.14
C CYS A 41 9.18 -13.54 -6.60
N GLU A 42 8.19 -14.34 -7.01
CA GLU A 42 8.08 -15.76 -6.65
C GLU A 42 9.36 -16.55 -7.00
N ALA A 43 9.92 -16.29 -8.18
CA ALA A 43 11.17 -16.92 -8.59
C ALA A 43 12.39 -16.42 -7.81
N ALA A 44 12.38 -15.18 -7.35
CA ALA A 44 13.53 -14.56 -6.68
C ALA A 44 13.59 -14.84 -5.17
N ILE A 45 12.43 -14.87 -4.49
CA ILE A 45 12.34 -14.97 -3.02
C ILE A 45 11.52 -16.17 -2.54
N GLY A 46 10.96 -16.97 -3.44
CA GLY A 46 10.08 -18.12 -3.12
C GLY A 46 8.59 -17.76 -3.19
N PRO A 47 7.77 -18.68 -3.75
CA PRO A 47 6.33 -18.43 -3.92
C PRO A 47 5.58 -18.29 -2.59
N GLU A 48 6.06 -18.92 -1.53
CA GLU A 48 5.49 -18.84 -0.18
C GLU A 48 5.70 -17.46 0.48
N GLN A 49 6.63 -16.65 -0.06
CA GLN A 49 6.91 -15.30 0.42
C GLN A 49 6.09 -14.23 -0.31
N VAL A 50 5.38 -14.60 -1.38
CA VAL A 50 4.62 -13.66 -2.21
C VAL A 50 3.12 -13.87 -2.02
N LEU A 51 2.52 -13.00 -1.23
CA LEU A 51 1.12 -13.11 -0.83
C LEU A 51 0.24 -12.17 -1.66
N VAL A 52 -0.96 -12.62 -2.00
CA VAL A 52 -2.02 -11.75 -2.53
C VAL A 52 -2.78 -11.16 -1.35
N ARG A 53 -3.00 -9.85 -1.39
CA ARG A 53 -3.74 -9.11 -0.36
C ARG A 53 -4.98 -8.47 -0.95
N GLU A 54 -6.02 -8.41 -0.15
CA GLU A 54 -7.22 -7.65 -0.50
C GLU A 54 -6.91 -6.15 -0.60
N PRO A 55 -7.64 -5.42 -1.45
CA PRO A 55 -7.53 -3.98 -1.56
C PRO A 55 -7.80 -3.29 -0.22
N VAL A 56 -7.06 -2.20 0.03
CA VAL A 56 -7.27 -1.37 1.22
C VAL A 56 -7.83 0.00 0.83
N MET A 57 -8.60 0.60 1.71
CA MET A 57 -9.15 1.95 1.54
C MET A 57 -8.09 2.98 1.93
N GLY A 58 -7.11 3.18 1.08
CA GLY A 58 -6.04 4.15 1.25
C GLY A 58 -5.82 4.94 -0.03
N ALA A 59 -5.37 6.18 0.12
CA ALA A 59 -4.90 7.00 -0.98
C ALA A 59 -3.38 6.85 -1.13
N GLU A 60 -2.88 6.99 -2.36
CA GLU A 60 -1.46 6.82 -2.65
C GLU A 60 -1.05 7.68 -3.85
N ASP A 61 -0.08 8.55 -3.65
CA ASP A 61 0.41 9.49 -4.67
C ASP A 61 1.02 8.78 -5.88
N PHE A 62 1.56 7.57 -5.70
CA PHE A 62 2.08 6.75 -6.78
C PHE A 62 1.05 6.49 -7.89
N ALA A 63 -0.24 6.58 -7.56
CA ALA A 63 -1.32 6.48 -8.53
C ALA A 63 -1.23 7.52 -9.67
N GLU A 64 -0.61 8.67 -9.43
CA GLU A 64 -0.47 9.75 -10.43
C GLU A 64 0.38 9.31 -11.63
N TYR A 65 1.35 8.43 -11.46
CA TYR A 65 2.13 7.89 -12.58
C TYR A 65 1.26 7.15 -13.59
N GLY A 66 0.24 6.41 -13.12
CA GLY A 66 -0.71 5.70 -13.99
C GLY A 66 -1.74 6.62 -14.65
N ARG A 67 -1.85 7.86 -14.20
CA ARG A 67 -2.81 8.87 -14.70
C ARG A 67 -2.19 9.85 -15.69
N THR A 68 -0.91 9.75 -15.95
CA THR A 68 -0.22 10.56 -16.94
C THR A 68 -0.84 10.39 -18.33
N LYS A 69 -0.55 11.34 -19.25
CA LYS A 69 -1.04 11.27 -20.63
C LYS A 69 -0.63 9.96 -21.32
N GLU A 70 0.54 9.46 -20.98
CA GLU A 70 1.13 8.23 -21.49
C GLU A 70 0.50 6.98 -20.88
N LYS A 71 -0.27 7.11 -19.80
CA LYS A 71 -0.90 6.00 -19.06
C LYS A 71 0.09 4.89 -18.72
N VAL A 72 1.19 5.28 -18.11
CA VAL A 72 2.27 4.34 -17.75
C VAL A 72 1.70 3.24 -16.85
N PRO A 73 1.89 1.95 -17.20
CA PRO A 73 1.48 0.86 -16.34
C PRO A 73 2.21 0.94 -14.99
N ILE A 74 1.46 0.84 -13.91
CA ILE A 74 2.01 0.90 -12.56
C ILE A 74 1.72 -0.38 -11.78
N CYS A 75 2.65 -0.73 -10.89
CA CYS A 75 2.48 -1.80 -9.93
C CYS A 75 3.16 -1.42 -8.62
N MET A 76 2.39 -1.27 -7.57
CA MET A 76 2.88 -1.09 -6.21
C MET A 76 2.57 -2.35 -5.40
N PHE A 77 3.51 -2.77 -4.57
CA PHE A 77 3.33 -3.91 -3.68
C PHE A 77 3.82 -3.60 -2.26
N TRP A 78 3.29 -4.31 -1.31
CA TRP A 78 3.68 -4.21 0.09
C TRP A 78 4.89 -5.07 0.39
N LEU A 79 5.84 -4.53 1.14
CA LEU A 79 6.94 -5.29 1.72
C LEU A 79 6.60 -5.69 3.16
N GLY A 80 6.62 -6.98 3.45
CA GLY A 80 6.47 -7.48 4.82
C GLY A 80 7.64 -7.05 5.69
N THR A 81 7.35 -6.48 6.86
CA THR A 81 8.38 -5.88 7.73
C THR A 81 8.35 -6.43 9.15
N GLN A 82 7.35 -7.24 9.49
CA GLN A 82 7.18 -7.78 10.83
C GLN A 82 7.77 -9.19 10.94
N ASP A 83 8.18 -9.56 12.15
CA ASP A 83 8.61 -10.92 12.45
C ASP A 83 7.46 -11.92 12.22
N PRO A 84 7.64 -12.96 11.38
CA PRO A 84 6.59 -13.93 11.09
C PRO A 84 6.02 -14.62 12.35
N ALA A 85 6.85 -14.86 13.37
CA ALA A 85 6.39 -15.46 14.61
C ALA A 85 5.47 -14.52 15.39
N LYS A 86 5.77 -13.20 15.39
CA LYS A 86 4.89 -12.20 16.00
C LYS A 86 3.58 -12.06 15.25
N VAL A 87 3.61 -12.13 13.92
CA VAL A 87 2.40 -12.10 13.09
C VAL A 87 1.53 -13.31 13.41
N ALA A 88 2.10 -14.51 13.42
CA ALA A 88 1.38 -15.74 13.72
C ALA A 88 0.75 -15.74 15.14
N THR A 89 1.47 -15.19 16.12
CA THR A 89 0.94 -15.05 17.49
C THR A 89 -0.22 -14.06 17.53
N ALA A 90 -0.08 -12.91 16.91
CA ALA A 90 -1.14 -11.90 16.86
C ALA A 90 -2.39 -12.44 16.15
N ASP A 91 -2.23 -13.13 15.02
CA ASP A 91 -3.33 -13.75 14.30
C ASP A 91 -4.06 -14.81 15.16
N ALA A 92 -3.32 -15.64 15.89
CA ALA A 92 -3.90 -16.66 16.78
C ALA A 92 -4.67 -16.05 17.97
N GLU A 93 -4.25 -14.88 18.44
CA GLU A 93 -4.87 -14.16 19.56
C GLU A 93 -5.97 -13.20 19.09
N GLY A 94 -6.18 -13.03 17.77
CA GLY A 94 -7.08 -12.02 17.22
C GLY A 94 -6.63 -10.58 17.52
N ALA A 95 -5.34 -10.39 17.78
CA ALA A 95 -4.73 -9.11 18.09
C ALA A 95 -4.18 -8.43 16.82
N SER A 96 -4.05 -7.10 16.85
CA SER A 96 -3.44 -6.33 15.79
C SER A 96 -2.04 -5.88 16.19
N LEU A 97 -1.07 -6.08 15.30
CA LEU A 97 0.25 -5.46 15.45
C LEU A 97 0.18 -3.97 15.11
N PRO A 98 1.12 -3.15 15.67
CA PRO A 98 1.22 -1.75 15.30
C PRO A 98 1.37 -1.59 13.78
N SER A 99 0.46 -0.84 13.16
CA SER A 99 0.44 -0.57 11.72
C SER A 99 1.37 0.57 11.32
N LEU A 100 1.51 0.80 10.02
CA LEU A 100 2.11 2.02 9.48
C LEU A 100 1.50 3.26 10.17
N HIS A 101 2.30 4.30 10.34
CA HIS A 101 1.96 5.55 11.07
C HIS A 101 1.77 5.39 12.58
N SER A 102 1.94 4.19 13.15
CA SER A 102 2.00 4.01 14.60
C SER A 102 3.40 4.37 15.13
N PRO A 103 3.51 5.08 16.27
CA PRO A 103 4.81 5.31 16.92
C PRO A 103 5.46 4.03 17.45
N TYR A 104 4.69 2.93 17.52
CA TYR A 104 5.17 1.61 17.95
C TYR A 104 5.46 0.67 16.77
N PHE A 105 5.35 1.16 15.51
CA PHE A 105 5.72 0.37 14.35
C PHE A 105 7.23 0.14 14.32
N LEU A 106 7.63 -1.11 14.48
CA LEU A 106 9.03 -1.50 14.54
C LEU A 106 9.31 -2.62 13.55
N PRO A 107 9.82 -2.31 12.36
CA PRO A 107 10.19 -3.32 11.36
C PRO A 107 11.44 -4.10 11.77
N VAL A 108 11.53 -5.35 11.36
CA VAL A 108 12.74 -6.16 11.48
C VAL A 108 13.68 -5.79 10.33
N ALA A 109 14.69 -4.98 10.61
CA ALA A 109 15.44 -4.25 9.58
C ALA A 109 16.19 -5.17 8.59
N GLU A 110 17.03 -6.09 9.08
CA GLU A 110 17.91 -6.88 8.21
C GLU A 110 17.13 -7.76 7.21
N PRO A 111 16.20 -8.63 7.60
CA PRO A 111 15.46 -9.44 6.65
C PRO A 111 14.55 -8.61 5.74
N THR A 112 13.98 -7.52 6.24
CA THR A 112 13.17 -6.60 5.45
C THR A 112 13.98 -5.98 4.32
N ILE A 113 15.16 -5.41 4.64
CA ILE A 113 16.03 -4.79 3.64
C ILE A 113 16.49 -5.82 2.61
N ARG A 114 16.92 -7.01 3.04
CA ARG A 114 17.36 -8.09 2.15
C ARG A 114 16.25 -8.48 1.17
N THR A 115 15.06 -8.76 1.68
CA THR A 115 13.90 -9.14 0.86
C THR A 115 13.51 -8.04 -0.10
N GLY A 116 13.44 -6.79 0.39
CA GLY A 116 13.09 -5.62 -0.44
C GLY A 116 14.08 -5.39 -1.58
N VAL A 117 15.38 -5.44 -1.29
CA VAL A 117 16.43 -5.30 -2.32
C VAL A 117 16.33 -6.42 -3.35
N THR A 118 16.20 -7.67 -2.90
CA THR A 118 16.12 -8.84 -3.80
C THR A 118 14.88 -8.74 -4.71
N ALA A 119 13.71 -8.52 -4.13
CA ALA A 119 12.45 -8.46 -4.88
C ALA A 119 12.42 -7.29 -5.85
N MET A 120 12.83 -6.09 -5.41
CA MET A 120 12.82 -4.91 -6.26
C MET A 120 13.85 -5.00 -7.39
N SER A 121 15.06 -5.46 -7.11
CA SER A 121 16.09 -5.66 -8.15
C SER A 121 15.63 -6.68 -9.19
N ALA A 122 15.07 -7.80 -8.76
CA ALA A 122 14.53 -8.81 -9.67
C ALA A 122 13.39 -8.26 -10.53
N ALA A 123 12.46 -7.51 -9.93
CA ALA A 123 11.35 -6.88 -10.64
C ALA A 123 11.85 -5.92 -11.72
N VAL A 124 12.78 -5.01 -11.38
CA VAL A 124 13.35 -4.04 -12.33
C VAL A 124 14.08 -4.76 -13.47
N GLU A 125 14.97 -5.71 -13.14
CA GLU A 125 15.70 -6.47 -14.17
C GLU A 125 14.76 -7.26 -15.07
N GLY A 126 13.72 -7.89 -14.52
CA GLY A 126 12.75 -8.66 -15.27
C GLY A 126 11.97 -7.81 -16.26
N VAL A 127 11.49 -6.65 -15.83
CA VAL A 127 10.74 -5.72 -16.68
C VAL A 127 11.64 -5.07 -17.74
N MET A 128 12.90 -4.72 -17.40
CA MET A 128 13.84 -4.10 -18.35
C MET A 128 14.37 -5.05 -19.42
N LYS A 129 14.38 -6.36 -19.19
CA LYS A 129 14.81 -7.36 -20.19
C LYS A 129 13.79 -7.59 -21.31
N ARG A 130 12.63 -6.96 -21.25
CA ARG A 130 11.68 -6.97 -22.36
C ARG A 130 12.23 -6.08 -23.52
N LYS A 131 12.78 -6.73 -24.52
CA LYS A 131 12.98 -6.14 -25.85
C LYS A 131 11.99 -6.75 -26.84
#